data_c5f9427d3d342e2240aed73a8f9a5129
#
_entry.id   c5f9427d3d342e2240aed73a8f9a5129
#
_cell.length_a   1.000
_cell.length_b   1.000
_cell.length_c   1.000
_cell.angle_alpha   90.00
_cell.angle_beta   90.00
_cell.angle_gamma   90.00
#
_symmetry.space_group_name_H-M   'P 1'
#
loop_
_entity.id
_entity.type
_entity.pdbx_description
1 polymer ?
#
loop_
_entity_poly.entity_id
_entity_poly.type
_entity_poly.pdbx_seq_one_letter_code
_entity_poly.pdbx_strand_id
1 'polypeptide(L)'
;MAQILGENLTLGYDGKAVLQGLNFTVEAGDYLCIVGENGSGKTTLMKTLLGLQPPLAGAIRFGDGLTRQDIGYLPQQTEVQRDFPALVREIVRSGFQGRCGLRPFYTRAEKAEAERMLQKVGAADLAGRCYRELSGGQQQRVLLARALCAARRALLLDEPVTGLDPDAAAAMYGL
;
A
#
# COMPACT_ATOMS: atom_id res chain seq x y z
N MET A 1 -14.23 -17.54 -1.83
CA MET A 1 -15.02 -16.82 -0.79
C MET A 1 -14.55 -15.37 -0.76
N ALA A 2 -15.48 -14.42 -0.60
CA ALA A 2 -15.16 -13.00 -0.55
C ALA A 2 -14.16 -12.70 0.57
N GLN A 3 -13.05 -12.04 0.21
CA GLN A 3 -12.05 -11.57 1.18
C GLN A 3 -12.36 -10.17 1.68
N ILE A 4 -12.91 -9.30 0.82
CA ILE A 4 -13.33 -7.95 1.20
C ILE A 4 -14.72 -7.71 0.58
N LEU A 5 -15.65 -7.27 1.41
CA LEU A 5 -17.00 -6.94 1.01
C LEU A 5 -17.32 -5.51 1.46
N GLY A 6 -17.68 -4.66 0.51
CA GLY A 6 -18.23 -3.33 0.76
C GLY A 6 -19.74 -3.37 0.60
N GLU A 7 -20.49 -2.98 1.64
CA GLU A 7 -21.95 -3.02 1.68
C GLU A 7 -22.52 -1.61 1.83
N ASN A 8 -23.17 -1.11 0.81
CA ASN A 8 -23.89 0.18 0.76
C ASN A 8 -23.07 1.34 1.36
N LEU A 9 -21.79 1.40 0.99
CA LEU A 9 -20.84 2.35 1.57
C LEU A 9 -21.15 3.78 1.13
N THR A 10 -21.19 4.68 2.10
CA THR A 10 -21.13 6.12 1.89
C THR A 10 -19.83 6.65 2.46
N LEU A 11 -19.01 7.26 1.63
CA LEU A 11 -17.68 7.77 1.97
C LEU A 11 -17.65 9.29 1.87
N GLY A 12 -16.92 9.96 2.74
CA GLY A 12 -16.84 11.40 2.74
C GLY A 12 -16.00 11.97 3.87
N TYR A 13 -15.97 13.28 4.00
CA TYR A 13 -15.24 14.03 5.02
C TYR A 13 -16.18 15.05 5.69
N ASP A 14 -16.02 15.25 6.98
CA ASP A 14 -16.78 16.25 7.77
C ASP A 14 -18.30 16.20 7.52
N GLY A 15 -18.85 14.98 7.44
CA GLY A 15 -20.26 14.76 7.17
C GLY A 15 -20.71 14.97 5.72
N LYS A 16 -19.83 15.40 4.82
CA LYS A 16 -20.14 15.56 3.39
C LYS A 16 -19.79 14.30 2.63
N ALA A 17 -20.80 13.67 2.02
CA ALA A 17 -20.61 12.49 1.19
C ALA A 17 -19.94 12.84 -0.15
N VAL A 18 -18.88 12.09 -0.49
CA VAL A 18 -18.18 12.15 -1.78
C VAL A 18 -18.61 10.99 -2.68
N LEU A 19 -18.85 9.83 -2.09
CA LEU A 19 -19.29 8.61 -2.77
C LEU A 19 -20.41 7.95 -1.96
N GLN A 20 -21.49 7.53 -2.62
CA GLN A 20 -22.66 6.94 -1.95
C GLN A 20 -23.07 5.62 -2.61
N GLY A 21 -23.58 4.70 -1.80
CA GLY A 21 -24.19 3.47 -2.27
C GLY A 21 -23.21 2.49 -2.94
N LEU A 22 -21.90 2.59 -2.63
CA LEU A 22 -20.89 1.71 -3.23
C LEU A 22 -21.01 0.29 -2.65
N ASN A 23 -21.16 -0.67 -3.57
CA ASN A 23 -21.11 -2.10 -3.26
C ASN A 23 -20.03 -2.77 -4.11
N PHE A 24 -19.20 -3.60 -3.50
CA PHE A 24 -18.19 -4.38 -4.20
C PHE A 24 -17.78 -5.62 -3.40
N THR A 25 -17.24 -6.58 -4.11
CA THR A 25 -16.68 -7.82 -3.54
C THR A 25 -15.31 -8.05 -4.14
N VAL A 26 -14.35 -8.44 -3.33
CA VAL A 26 -13.01 -8.86 -3.77
C VAL A 26 -12.77 -10.28 -3.28
N GLU A 27 -12.45 -11.18 -4.18
CA GLU A 27 -12.12 -12.57 -3.86
C GLU A 27 -10.61 -12.80 -3.80
N ALA A 28 -10.18 -13.99 -3.38
CA ALA A 28 -8.78 -14.35 -3.39
C ALA A 28 -8.26 -14.44 -4.81
N GLY A 29 -7.17 -13.75 -5.11
CA GLY A 29 -6.56 -13.72 -6.43
C GLY A 29 -7.14 -12.67 -7.38
N ASP A 30 -8.16 -11.91 -6.96
CA ASP A 30 -8.70 -10.83 -7.77
C ASP A 30 -7.72 -9.66 -7.89
N TYR A 31 -7.76 -9.06 -9.06
CA TYR A 31 -7.18 -7.76 -9.35
C TYR A 31 -8.31 -6.74 -9.54
N LEU A 32 -8.55 -5.92 -8.52
CA LEU A 32 -9.57 -4.87 -8.57
C LEU A 32 -8.97 -3.51 -8.94
N CYS A 33 -9.37 -2.96 -10.07
CA CYS A 33 -8.97 -1.62 -10.48
C CYS A 33 -10.05 -0.59 -10.12
N ILE A 34 -9.66 0.47 -9.39
CA ILE A 34 -10.53 1.57 -9.01
C ILE A 34 -10.25 2.76 -9.93
N VAL A 35 -11.17 3.06 -10.84
CA VAL A 35 -11.04 4.14 -11.82
C VAL A 35 -12.03 5.25 -11.53
N GLY A 36 -11.62 6.49 -11.75
CA GLY A 36 -12.49 7.66 -11.58
C GLY A 36 -11.68 8.96 -11.62
N GLU A 37 -12.38 10.08 -11.78
CA GLU A 37 -11.79 11.42 -11.80
C GLU A 37 -11.13 11.80 -10.46
N ASN A 38 -10.31 12.85 -10.48
CA ASN A 38 -9.76 13.41 -9.25
C ASN A 38 -10.90 13.93 -8.38
N GLY A 39 -10.84 13.60 -7.08
CA GLY A 39 -11.91 13.93 -6.12
C GLY A 39 -13.10 12.96 -6.09
N SER A 40 -13.12 11.90 -6.91
CA SER A 40 -14.22 10.90 -6.92
C SER A 40 -14.28 10.00 -5.69
N GLY A 41 -13.36 10.14 -4.74
CA GLY A 41 -13.36 9.35 -3.49
C GLY A 41 -12.45 8.12 -3.48
N LYS A 42 -11.59 7.91 -4.49
CA LYS A 42 -10.65 6.76 -4.55
C LYS A 42 -9.78 6.66 -3.29
N THR A 43 -9.06 7.72 -2.96
CA THR A 43 -8.20 7.76 -1.77
C THR A 43 -9.02 7.65 -0.47
N THR A 44 -10.26 8.17 -0.46
CA THR A 44 -11.18 8.02 0.68
C THR A 44 -11.57 6.56 0.88
N LEU A 45 -11.87 5.84 -0.20
CA LEU A 45 -12.14 4.40 -0.14
C LEU A 45 -10.92 3.63 0.38
N MET A 46 -9.72 3.92 -0.12
CA MET A 46 -8.49 3.28 0.35
C MET A 46 -8.24 3.53 1.84
N LYS A 47 -8.40 4.76 2.30
CA LYS A 47 -8.29 5.10 3.73
C LYS A 47 -9.33 4.36 4.58
N THR A 48 -10.55 4.20 4.07
CA THR A 48 -11.63 3.47 4.76
C THR A 48 -11.32 1.97 4.82
N LEU A 49 -10.80 1.37 3.74
CA LEU A 49 -10.32 -0.02 3.73
C LEU A 49 -9.23 -0.26 4.78
N LEU A 50 -8.30 0.65 4.90
CA LEU A 50 -7.21 0.59 5.89
C LEU A 50 -7.67 0.91 7.33
N GLY A 51 -8.92 1.35 7.52
CA GLY A 51 -9.43 1.77 8.82
C GLY A 51 -8.87 3.10 9.33
N LEU A 52 -8.24 3.89 8.46
CA LEU A 52 -7.73 5.23 8.79
C LEU A 52 -8.86 6.26 8.89
N GLN A 53 -10.03 5.91 8.35
CA GLN A 53 -11.22 6.73 8.36
C GLN A 53 -12.46 5.81 8.37
N PRO A 54 -13.48 6.06 9.22
CA PRO A 54 -14.73 5.31 9.17
C PRO A 54 -15.56 5.73 7.94
N PRO A 55 -16.39 4.85 7.38
CA PRO A 55 -17.42 5.24 6.42
C PRO A 55 -18.49 6.10 7.11
N LEU A 56 -19.15 7.00 6.36
CA LEU A 56 -20.30 7.76 6.86
C LEU A 56 -21.54 6.87 7.00
N ALA A 57 -21.69 5.85 6.14
CA ALA A 57 -22.72 4.82 6.24
C ALA A 57 -22.24 3.54 5.54
N GLY A 58 -22.93 2.42 5.80
CA GLY A 58 -22.56 1.12 5.28
C GLY A 58 -21.43 0.46 6.08
N ALA A 59 -20.89 -0.63 5.56
CA ALA A 59 -19.84 -1.38 6.26
C ALA A 59 -18.84 -2.01 5.29
N ILE A 60 -17.60 -2.17 5.76
CA ILE A 60 -16.59 -3.03 5.12
C ILE A 60 -16.40 -4.25 5.99
N ARG A 61 -16.55 -5.44 5.41
CA ARG A 61 -16.32 -6.72 6.07
C ARG A 61 -15.12 -7.41 5.45
N PHE A 62 -14.34 -8.05 6.30
CA PHE A 62 -13.20 -8.88 5.91
C PHE A 62 -13.57 -10.35 6.18
N GLY A 63 -13.43 -11.18 5.15
CA GLY A 63 -13.68 -12.62 5.19
C GLY A 63 -12.40 -13.44 5.27
N ASP A 64 -12.54 -14.76 5.43
CA ASP A 64 -11.45 -15.74 5.44
C ASP A 64 -10.29 -15.43 6.39
N GLY A 65 -10.57 -14.74 7.51
CA GLY A 65 -9.54 -14.33 8.46
C GLY A 65 -8.60 -13.24 7.97
N LEU A 66 -8.91 -12.57 6.87
CA LEU A 66 -8.21 -11.35 6.44
C LEU A 66 -8.43 -10.24 7.48
N THR A 67 -7.37 -9.55 7.83
CA THR A 67 -7.41 -8.37 8.70
C THR A 67 -6.77 -7.18 8.01
N ARG A 68 -7.01 -5.97 8.50
CA ARG A 68 -6.34 -4.76 7.98
C ARG A 68 -4.82 -4.82 8.07
N GLN A 69 -4.29 -5.57 9.04
CA GLN A 69 -2.84 -5.77 9.22
C GLN A 69 -2.21 -6.66 8.13
N ASP A 70 -3.03 -7.38 7.36
CA ASP A 70 -2.57 -8.22 6.26
C ASP A 70 -2.54 -7.48 4.92
N ILE A 71 -2.95 -6.19 4.92
CA ILE A 71 -2.98 -5.33 3.74
C ILE A 71 -1.70 -4.49 3.70
N GLY A 72 -0.89 -4.68 2.66
CA GLY A 72 0.18 -3.75 2.32
C GLY A 72 -0.40 -2.53 1.61
N TYR A 73 0.10 -1.34 1.92
CA TYR A 73 -0.37 -0.11 1.29
C TYR A 73 0.78 0.70 0.69
N LEU A 74 0.65 1.00 -0.58
CA LEU A 74 1.47 1.97 -1.29
C LEU A 74 0.67 3.26 -1.47
N PRO A 75 0.94 4.31 -0.67
CA PRO A 75 0.28 5.59 -0.82
C PRO A 75 0.78 6.37 -2.04
N GLN A 76 -0.03 7.30 -2.51
CA GLN A 76 0.44 8.35 -3.41
C GLN A 76 1.56 9.14 -2.72
N GLN A 77 2.69 9.29 -3.41
CA GLN A 77 3.88 9.93 -2.84
C GLN A 77 3.70 11.44 -2.72
N THR A 78 3.94 11.99 -1.53
CA THR A 78 3.97 13.43 -1.26
C THR A 78 5.39 13.99 -1.30
N GLU A 79 5.55 15.30 -1.56
CA GLU A 79 6.86 15.97 -1.56
C GLU A 79 7.60 15.81 -0.23
N VAL A 80 6.90 15.92 0.90
CA VAL A 80 7.49 15.76 2.23
C VAL A 80 8.08 14.35 2.43
N GLN A 81 7.45 13.33 1.85
CA GLN A 81 7.96 11.96 1.92
C GLN A 81 9.22 11.76 1.08
N ARG A 82 9.41 12.56 0.02
CA ARG A 82 10.60 12.48 -0.86
C ARG A 82 11.88 12.89 -0.16
N ASP A 83 11.82 13.80 0.78
CA ASP A 83 13.00 14.35 1.48
C ASP A 83 13.30 13.60 2.81
N PHE A 84 12.81 12.39 2.99
CA PHE A 84 12.99 11.64 4.22
C PHE A 84 14.44 11.13 4.39
N PRO A 85 15.18 11.52 5.45
CA PRO A 85 16.61 11.22 5.61
C PRO A 85 16.86 9.85 6.26
N ALA A 86 16.41 8.77 5.61
CA ALA A 86 16.62 7.39 6.08
C ALA A 86 17.29 6.54 5.01
N LEU A 87 17.92 5.46 5.40
CA LEU A 87 18.46 4.48 4.47
C LEU A 87 17.31 3.65 3.85
N VAL A 88 17.44 3.33 2.57
CA VAL A 88 16.47 2.52 1.83
C VAL A 88 16.09 1.23 2.59
N ARG A 89 17.09 0.50 3.11
CA ARG A 89 16.85 -0.73 3.89
C ARG A 89 16.00 -0.49 5.16
N GLU A 90 16.09 0.68 5.76
CA GLU A 90 15.30 1.03 6.96
C GLU A 90 13.84 1.29 6.58
N ILE A 91 13.63 2.02 5.48
CA ILE A 91 12.29 2.26 4.94
C ILE A 91 11.61 0.94 4.60
N VAL A 92 12.28 0.04 3.86
CA VAL A 92 11.67 -1.24 3.47
C VAL A 92 11.36 -2.11 4.69
N ARG A 93 12.28 -2.21 5.66
CA ARG A 93 12.06 -2.94 6.91
C ARG A 93 10.92 -2.37 7.75
N SER A 94 10.63 -1.07 7.65
CA SER A 94 9.49 -0.48 8.34
C SER A 94 8.14 -1.07 7.92
N GLY A 95 8.06 -1.74 6.77
CA GLY A 95 6.88 -2.51 6.37
C GLY A 95 6.47 -3.61 7.36
N PHE A 96 7.42 -4.10 8.18
CA PHE A 96 7.14 -5.11 9.21
C PHE A 96 6.67 -4.53 10.55
N GLN A 97 6.65 -3.20 10.74
CA GLN A 97 6.33 -2.57 12.03
C GLN A 97 5.00 -3.03 12.62
N GLY A 98 3.97 -3.18 11.80
CA GLY A 98 2.65 -3.68 12.25
C GLY A 98 2.69 -5.09 12.86
N ARG A 99 3.76 -5.84 12.67
CA ARG A 99 3.95 -7.23 13.15
C ARG A 99 4.98 -7.37 14.27
N CYS A 100 5.76 -6.32 14.52
CA CYS A 100 6.83 -6.38 15.53
C CYS A 100 6.28 -6.45 16.96
N GLY A 101 5.04 -6.01 17.21
CA GLY A 101 4.51 -5.89 18.56
C GLY A 101 5.43 -5.02 19.42
N LEU A 102 5.86 -5.54 20.57
CA LEU A 102 6.78 -4.85 21.48
C LEU A 102 8.27 -5.10 21.19
N ARG A 103 8.60 -5.80 20.10
CA ARG A 103 10.00 -6.09 19.75
C ARG A 103 10.69 -4.83 19.22
N PRO A 104 11.85 -4.43 19.77
CA PRO A 104 12.58 -3.25 19.30
C PRO A 104 13.40 -3.50 18.03
N PHE A 105 13.60 -4.76 17.62
CA PHE A 105 14.45 -5.13 16.49
C PHE A 105 13.74 -6.09 15.54
N TYR A 106 14.04 -5.95 14.24
CA TYR A 106 13.61 -6.88 13.20
C TYR A 106 14.39 -8.20 13.30
N THR A 107 13.71 -9.31 13.10
CA THR A 107 14.30 -10.64 13.05
C THR A 107 15.22 -10.81 11.84
N ARG A 108 16.04 -11.86 11.86
CA ARG A 108 16.88 -12.23 10.70
C ARG A 108 16.04 -12.57 9.46
N ALA A 109 14.90 -13.23 9.66
CA ALA A 109 13.96 -13.57 8.58
C ALA A 109 13.33 -12.31 7.96
N GLU A 110 12.89 -11.35 8.77
CA GLU A 110 12.33 -10.08 8.28
C GLU A 110 13.35 -9.25 7.49
N LYS A 111 14.61 -9.24 7.94
CA LYS A 111 15.70 -8.58 7.22
C LYS A 111 15.97 -9.23 5.86
N ALA A 112 16.02 -10.56 5.81
CA ALA A 112 16.21 -11.32 4.56
C ALA A 112 15.01 -11.12 3.61
N GLU A 113 13.79 -11.07 4.14
CA GLU A 113 12.59 -10.78 3.36
C GLU A 113 12.63 -9.38 2.74
N ALA A 114 13.03 -8.35 3.52
CA ALA A 114 13.20 -6.99 3.00
C ALA A 114 14.19 -6.95 1.83
N GLU A 115 15.29 -7.68 1.92
CA GLU A 115 16.30 -7.78 0.85
C GLU A 115 15.73 -8.48 -0.39
N ARG A 116 14.95 -9.55 -0.21
CA ARG A 116 14.24 -10.21 -1.32
C ARG A 116 13.24 -9.28 -2.00
N MET A 117 12.49 -8.48 -1.24
CA MET A 117 11.55 -7.52 -1.82
C MET A 117 12.27 -6.41 -2.59
N LEU A 118 13.41 -5.93 -2.10
CA LEU A 118 14.25 -4.98 -2.85
C LEU A 118 14.77 -5.59 -4.16
N GLN A 119 15.19 -6.85 -4.16
CA GLN A 119 15.58 -7.56 -5.38
C GLN A 119 14.41 -7.68 -6.35
N LYS A 120 13.22 -8.05 -5.85
CA LYS A 120 12.01 -8.24 -6.65
C LYS A 120 11.60 -6.96 -7.40
N VAL A 121 11.77 -5.79 -6.78
CA VAL A 121 11.46 -4.49 -7.40
C VAL A 121 12.66 -3.86 -8.16
N GLY A 122 13.78 -4.55 -8.30
CA GLY A 122 14.97 -4.04 -8.97
C GLY A 122 15.61 -2.84 -8.27
N ALA A 123 15.70 -2.87 -6.94
CA ALA A 123 16.26 -1.79 -6.11
C ALA A 123 17.27 -2.30 -5.07
N ALA A 124 17.83 -3.49 -5.23
CA ALA A 124 18.75 -4.11 -4.28
C ALA A 124 20.05 -3.32 -4.10
N ASP A 125 20.57 -2.75 -5.17
CA ASP A 125 21.78 -1.91 -5.21
C ASP A 125 21.61 -0.59 -4.44
N LEU A 126 20.36 -0.17 -4.20
CA LEU A 126 20.03 1.06 -3.50
C LEU A 126 19.94 0.88 -1.98
N ALA A 127 20.02 -0.34 -1.44
CA ALA A 127 19.75 -0.66 -0.04
C ALA A 127 20.54 0.17 0.99
N GLY A 128 21.76 0.56 0.65
CA GLY A 128 22.65 1.38 1.49
C GLY A 128 22.58 2.88 1.24
N ARG A 129 21.81 3.34 0.26
CA ARG A 129 21.68 4.76 -0.09
C ARG A 129 20.67 5.48 0.79
N CYS A 130 20.82 6.80 0.91
CA CYS A 130 19.83 7.65 1.52
C CYS A 130 18.63 7.82 0.57
N TYR A 131 17.42 7.67 1.08
CA TYR A 131 16.19 7.69 0.27
C TYR A 131 15.98 9.02 -0.46
N ARG A 132 16.26 10.16 0.18
CA ARG A 132 16.14 11.50 -0.44
C ARG A 132 17.08 11.72 -1.64
N GLU A 133 18.12 10.90 -1.79
CA GLU A 133 19.10 11.00 -2.90
C GLU A 133 18.64 10.22 -4.14
N LEU A 134 17.52 9.51 -4.04
CA LEU A 134 16.97 8.67 -5.09
C LEU A 134 16.12 9.49 -6.08
N SER A 135 16.10 9.07 -7.34
CA SER A 135 15.13 9.56 -8.30
C SER A 135 13.69 9.16 -7.90
N GLY A 136 12.67 9.88 -8.40
CA GLY A 136 11.27 9.57 -8.09
C GLY A 136 10.88 8.12 -8.40
N GLY A 137 11.32 7.57 -9.54
CA GLY A 137 11.08 6.17 -9.89
C GLY A 137 11.81 5.19 -8.96
N GLN A 138 13.02 5.51 -8.50
CA GLN A 138 13.74 4.71 -7.50
C GLN A 138 13.02 4.73 -6.15
N GLN A 139 12.57 5.91 -5.73
CA GLN A 139 11.78 6.08 -4.50
C GLN A 139 10.48 5.27 -4.55
N GLN A 140 9.78 5.29 -5.68
CA GLN A 140 8.54 4.53 -5.88
C GLN A 140 8.79 3.02 -5.74
N ARG A 141 9.87 2.49 -6.35
CA ARG A 141 10.25 1.07 -6.19
C ARG A 141 10.56 0.71 -4.73
N VAL A 142 11.22 1.59 -3.99
CA VAL A 142 11.50 1.39 -2.55
C VAL A 142 10.20 1.35 -1.73
N LEU A 143 9.26 2.25 -2.00
CA LEU A 143 7.96 2.25 -1.33
C LEU A 143 7.12 1.02 -1.68
N LEU A 144 7.21 0.54 -2.92
CA LEU A 144 6.59 -0.72 -3.32
C LEU A 144 7.19 -1.91 -2.57
N ALA A 145 8.52 -2.00 -2.45
CA ALA A 145 9.17 -3.04 -1.63
C ALA A 145 8.69 -3.00 -0.17
N ARG A 146 8.54 -1.80 0.41
CA ARG A 146 7.99 -1.61 1.75
C ARG A 146 6.54 -2.12 1.85
N ALA A 147 5.69 -1.79 0.87
CA ALA A 147 4.31 -2.24 0.82
C ALA A 147 4.22 -3.77 0.70
N LEU A 148 5.07 -4.39 -0.13
CA LEU A 148 5.18 -5.84 -0.26
C LEU A 148 5.63 -6.51 1.05
N CYS A 149 6.55 -5.91 1.80
CA CYS A 149 6.92 -6.38 3.14
C CYS A 149 5.74 -6.31 4.13
N ALA A 150 4.86 -5.32 4.00
CA ALA A 150 3.67 -5.19 4.83
C ALA A 150 2.56 -6.17 4.42
N ALA A 151 2.41 -6.43 3.12
CA ALA A 151 1.38 -7.29 2.57
C ALA A 151 1.57 -8.76 2.95
N ARG A 152 0.50 -9.39 3.43
CA ARG A 152 0.42 -10.85 3.66
C ARG A 152 -0.57 -11.51 2.71
N ARG A 153 -1.69 -10.84 2.43
CA ARG A 153 -2.82 -11.39 1.70
C ARG A 153 -3.40 -10.43 0.67
N ALA A 154 -3.24 -9.11 0.88
CA ALA A 154 -3.73 -8.09 -0.03
C ALA A 154 -2.73 -6.94 -0.17
N LEU A 155 -2.68 -6.34 -1.33
CA LEU A 155 -1.88 -5.15 -1.63
C LEU A 155 -2.81 -4.06 -2.16
N LEU A 156 -2.75 -2.88 -1.57
CA LEU A 156 -3.51 -1.70 -1.97
C LEU A 156 -2.55 -0.67 -2.54
N LEU A 157 -2.77 -0.25 -3.78
CA LEU A 157 -1.90 0.66 -4.51
C LEU A 157 -2.67 1.92 -4.90
N ASP A 158 -2.19 3.09 -4.49
CA ASP A 158 -2.75 4.39 -4.85
C ASP A 158 -1.85 5.07 -5.88
N GLU A 159 -2.30 5.13 -7.13
CA GLU A 159 -1.56 5.66 -8.27
C GLU A 159 -0.12 5.08 -8.41
N PRO A 160 0.03 3.76 -8.45
CA PRO A 160 1.33 3.10 -8.30
C PRO A 160 2.32 3.38 -9.44
N VAL A 161 1.83 3.77 -10.61
CA VAL A 161 2.66 4.02 -11.81
C VAL A 161 3.00 5.49 -12.04
N THR A 162 2.52 6.39 -11.18
CA THR A 162 2.80 7.82 -11.32
C THR A 162 4.30 8.07 -11.15
N GLY A 163 4.95 8.55 -12.21
CA GLY A 163 6.39 8.84 -12.24
C GLY A 163 7.31 7.64 -12.50
N LEU A 164 6.76 6.47 -12.84
CA LEU A 164 7.53 5.34 -13.37
C LEU A 164 7.64 5.43 -14.90
N ASP A 165 8.77 4.95 -15.43
CA ASP A 165 8.89 4.66 -16.85
C ASP A 165 8.03 3.44 -17.25
N PRO A 166 7.71 3.28 -18.56
CA PRO A 166 6.81 2.21 -19.02
C PRO A 166 7.30 0.79 -18.66
N ASP A 167 8.61 0.56 -18.69
CA ASP A 167 9.18 -0.76 -18.40
C ASP A 167 9.08 -1.08 -16.91
N ALA A 168 9.34 -0.09 -16.03
CA ALA A 168 9.18 -0.22 -14.58
C ALA A 168 7.69 -0.41 -14.21
N ALA A 169 6.77 0.26 -14.91
CA ALA A 169 5.34 0.09 -14.72
C ALA A 169 4.90 -1.34 -15.12
N ALA A 170 5.34 -1.85 -16.27
CA ALA A 170 5.04 -3.21 -16.72
C ALA A 170 5.61 -4.26 -15.75
N ALA A 171 6.84 -4.08 -15.28
CA ALA A 171 7.46 -4.97 -14.29
C ALA A 171 6.68 -5.00 -12.97
N MET A 172 6.12 -3.87 -12.55
CA MET A 172 5.30 -3.78 -11.34
C MET A 172 4.00 -4.57 -11.44
N TYR A 173 3.35 -4.54 -12.60
CA TYR A 173 2.12 -5.35 -12.83
C TYR A 173 2.39 -6.84 -13.00
N GLY A 174 3.64 -7.25 -13.24
CA GLY A 174 4.08 -8.66 -13.31
C GLY A 174 4.50 -9.25 -11.95
N LEU A 175 4.39 -8.49 -10.86
CA LEU A 175 4.76 -8.91 -9.49
C LEU A 175 3.67 -9.74 -8.83
#